data_ae34e57483f8622a8773cd14e3283cac
#
_entry.id   ae34e57483f8622a8773cd14e3283cac
#
_cell.length_a   1.000
_cell.length_b   1.000
_cell.length_c   1.000
_cell.angle_alpha   90.00
_cell.angle_beta   90.00
_cell.angle_gamma   90.00
#
_symmetry.space_group_name_H-M   'P 1'
#
loop_
_entity.id
_entity.type
_entity.pdbx_description
1 polymer ?
#
loop_
_entity_poly.entity_id
_entity_poly.type
_entity_poly.pdbx_seq_one_letter_code
_entity_poly.pdbx_strand_id
1 'polypeptide(L)'
;MQHHVDYATSNVEKWVTCRRLGMLHERVIEVGAELTLYDFLSFMRWDYLQRHLTNSLRRIMACAGIMEPQCPKLPESVLAEFRRIMESEAIDWGDWKFHLNHRIHLNRSSSEADFDLLFKLVPIARETKATLRRIILEGVEIEEDKNGVVERRFYDLSILPLNLFLGESVVCYFIPPADYLEPHPTKKADPYGIVRGRSRVKVARGQPTAILDKETRLILGAHKFSHTFLLNIDFYCPIGCSDCYKTRMGTREYLDPQLVKAGFTPKVYRHPELGELNPPSKGQVAEQVKRTVRWMNEDPRGQQVYDVIVSGGEPLLMPNETIKGILNEFQHAKNLRIFRICTGALFLGLPFRIDDELLDMLKDFSEATGVRVTIQAHLGNHHMISPEALIAVQKIRQRGFPIYSQIPIKNGVNFFLDDLDKTMEYLVELGQRQVIVGVEPYMFIVDMHPSTNAYYVPIEPLMQVWGMLVESHDYPGLERPRTLSVLFEGGNIILSGHTLFSARKEVDRENDRVIYRIPRVCAQTGWESQIAEIFEYDEPLIEGVNDDPESLERLKTRWEQILLSSLNRHDS
;
A
#
# COMPACT_ATOMS: atom_id res chain seq x y z
N MET A 1 -31.25 6.28 -1.07
CA MET A 1 -31.23 5.88 0.36
C MET A 1 -31.20 4.37 0.56
N GLN A 2 -31.98 3.59 -0.18
CA GLN A 2 -32.04 2.12 -0.02
C GLN A 2 -30.71 1.40 -0.41
N HIS A 3 -30.01 1.86 -1.47
CA HIS A 3 -28.71 1.30 -1.85
C HIS A 3 -27.56 1.56 -0.84
N HIS A 4 -27.66 2.63 -0.02
CA HIS A 4 -26.70 2.87 1.07
C HIS A 4 -26.93 1.96 2.27
N VAL A 5 -28.18 1.55 2.50
CA VAL A 5 -28.53 0.60 3.59
C VAL A 5 -28.00 -0.79 3.25
N ASP A 6 -28.06 -1.21 1.96
CA ASP A 6 -27.59 -2.53 1.54
C ASP A 6 -26.06 -2.68 1.61
N TYR A 7 -25.30 -1.61 1.39
CA TYR A 7 -23.85 -1.66 1.56
C TYR A 7 -23.43 -1.68 3.05
N ALA A 8 -24.18 -1.01 3.92
CA ALA A 8 -23.92 -1.02 5.35
C ALA A 8 -24.46 -2.29 6.04
N THR A 9 -25.67 -2.78 5.67
CA THR A 9 -26.23 -4.03 6.19
C THR A 9 -25.52 -5.26 5.66
N SER A 10 -25.08 -5.26 4.40
CA SER A 10 -24.21 -6.31 3.87
C SER A 10 -22.84 -6.36 4.57
N ASN A 11 -22.39 -5.27 5.18
CA ASN A 11 -21.18 -5.30 6.00
C ASN A 11 -21.36 -6.06 7.32
N VAL A 12 -22.55 -6.11 7.92
CA VAL A 12 -22.78 -6.89 9.14
C VAL A 12 -22.62 -8.39 8.89
N GLU A 13 -23.10 -8.89 7.75
CA GLU A 13 -22.89 -10.29 7.35
C GLU A 13 -21.48 -10.56 6.81
N LYS A 14 -20.77 -9.54 6.33
CA LYS A 14 -19.42 -9.66 5.75
C LYS A 14 -18.31 -9.84 6.77
N TRP A 15 -18.56 -9.55 8.04
CA TRP A 15 -17.61 -9.79 9.12
C TRP A 15 -17.59 -11.25 9.60
N VAL A 16 -18.55 -12.03 9.15
CA VAL A 16 -18.56 -13.47 9.41
C VAL A 16 -17.76 -14.13 8.28
N THR A 17 -16.42 -14.08 8.43
CA THR A 17 -15.45 -15.07 7.98
C THR A 17 -15.80 -15.84 6.70
N CYS A 18 -14.93 -16.12 5.84
CA CYS A 18 -14.87 -17.07 4.73
C CYS A 18 -16.20 -17.78 4.30
N ARG A 19 -17.35 -17.39 4.90
CA ARG A 19 -18.64 -18.09 4.80
C ARG A 19 -19.08 -18.27 3.34
N ARG A 20 -19.00 -17.19 2.54
CA ARG A 20 -19.40 -17.29 1.12
C ARG A 20 -18.45 -18.16 0.33
N LEU A 21 -17.15 -18.07 0.63
CA LEU A 21 -16.16 -18.91 0.00
C LEU A 21 -16.32 -20.39 0.45
N GLY A 22 -16.66 -20.61 1.73
CA GLY A 22 -17.00 -21.93 2.27
C GLY A 22 -18.24 -22.54 1.61
N MET A 23 -19.32 -21.76 1.47
CA MET A 23 -20.53 -22.20 0.75
C MET A 23 -20.23 -22.56 -0.71
N LEU A 24 -19.40 -21.75 -1.38
CA LEU A 24 -18.97 -22.03 -2.74
C LEU A 24 -18.14 -23.33 -2.82
N HIS A 25 -17.28 -23.57 -1.82
CA HIS A 25 -16.53 -24.82 -1.71
C HIS A 25 -17.45 -26.04 -1.55
N GLU A 26 -18.49 -25.96 -0.72
CA GLU A 26 -19.49 -27.02 -0.56
C GLU A 26 -20.19 -27.34 -1.90
N ARG A 27 -20.58 -26.30 -2.64
CA ARG A 27 -21.19 -26.47 -3.97
C ARG A 27 -20.26 -27.15 -4.96
N VAL A 28 -18.96 -26.86 -4.91
CA VAL A 28 -17.96 -27.51 -5.80
C VAL A 28 -17.78 -28.97 -5.45
N ILE A 29 -17.77 -29.33 -4.17
CA ILE A 29 -17.68 -30.73 -3.72
C ILE A 29 -18.92 -31.55 -4.13
N GLU A 30 -20.11 -30.94 -4.19
CA GLU A 30 -21.32 -31.58 -4.69
C GLU A 30 -21.20 -32.05 -6.16
N VAL A 31 -20.40 -31.32 -6.96
CA VAL A 31 -20.12 -31.70 -8.36
C VAL A 31 -19.18 -32.91 -8.45
N GLY A 32 -18.21 -33.01 -7.56
CA GLY A 32 -17.27 -34.12 -7.46
C GLY A 32 -16.40 -34.03 -6.23
N ALA A 33 -16.36 -35.07 -5.42
CA ALA A 33 -15.68 -35.08 -4.11
C ALA A 33 -14.16 -34.83 -4.19
N GLU A 34 -13.55 -35.01 -5.36
CA GLU A 34 -12.11 -34.74 -5.57
C GLU A 34 -11.83 -33.33 -6.09
N LEU A 35 -12.89 -32.56 -6.41
CA LEU A 35 -12.76 -31.20 -6.92
C LEU A 35 -12.45 -30.23 -5.78
N THR A 36 -11.61 -29.27 -6.08
CA THR A 36 -11.23 -28.23 -5.12
C THR A 36 -11.84 -26.88 -5.48
N LEU A 37 -11.99 -26.03 -4.50
CA LEU A 37 -12.36 -24.63 -4.75
C LEU A 37 -11.36 -23.94 -5.68
N TYR A 38 -10.08 -24.32 -5.60
CA TYR A 38 -9.03 -23.79 -6.48
C TYR A 38 -9.29 -24.16 -7.96
N ASP A 39 -9.77 -25.36 -8.25
CA ASP A 39 -10.13 -25.77 -9.61
C ASP A 39 -11.26 -24.91 -10.18
N PHE A 40 -12.27 -24.65 -9.37
CA PHE A 40 -13.39 -23.80 -9.75
C PHE A 40 -12.95 -22.33 -10.00
N LEU A 41 -12.20 -21.75 -9.07
CA LEU A 41 -11.68 -20.38 -9.23
C LEU A 41 -10.72 -20.27 -10.42
N SER A 42 -9.90 -21.31 -10.67
CA SER A 42 -9.02 -21.38 -11.85
C SER A 42 -9.81 -21.37 -13.15
N PHE A 43 -10.93 -22.11 -13.18
CA PHE A 43 -11.83 -22.13 -14.34
C PHE A 43 -12.49 -20.75 -14.55
N MET A 44 -13.05 -20.14 -13.51
CA MET A 44 -13.65 -18.80 -13.60
C MET A 44 -12.65 -17.78 -14.15
N ARG A 45 -11.42 -17.80 -13.63
CA ARG A 45 -10.33 -16.93 -14.07
C ARG A 45 -9.98 -17.14 -15.54
N TRP A 46 -9.80 -18.39 -15.94
CA TRP A 46 -9.49 -18.75 -17.32
C TRP A 46 -10.62 -18.30 -18.27
N ASP A 47 -11.88 -18.60 -17.95
CA ASP A 47 -13.06 -18.25 -18.76
C ASP A 47 -13.17 -16.71 -18.94
N TYR A 48 -12.95 -15.95 -17.88
CA TYR A 48 -12.88 -14.49 -17.97
C TYR A 48 -11.78 -14.02 -18.91
N LEU A 49 -10.56 -14.54 -18.77
CA LEU A 49 -9.42 -14.11 -19.57
C LEU A 49 -9.58 -14.49 -21.05
N GLN A 50 -10.20 -15.63 -21.39
CA GLN A 50 -10.48 -15.96 -22.78
C GLN A 50 -11.37 -14.92 -23.47
N ARG A 51 -12.29 -14.32 -22.72
CA ARG A 51 -13.20 -13.29 -23.25
C ARG A 51 -12.55 -11.90 -23.36
N HIS A 52 -11.52 -11.60 -22.58
CA HIS A 52 -10.97 -10.23 -22.44
C HIS A 52 -9.54 -10.06 -22.97
N LEU A 53 -8.77 -11.14 -23.13
CA LEU A 53 -7.41 -11.05 -23.65
C LEU A 53 -7.39 -10.92 -25.17
N THR A 54 -7.03 -9.72 -25.64
CA THR A 54 -6.77 -9.48 -27.07
C THR A 54 -5.39 -10.00 -27.49
N ASN A 55 -5.17 -10.18 -28.79
CA ASN A 55 -3.84 -10.53 -29.33
C ASN A 55 -2.77 -9.51 -28.96
N SER A 56 -3.13 -8.23 -28.86
CA SER A 56 -2.21 -7.17 -28.41
C SER A 56 -1.78 -7.38 -26.95
N LEU A 57 -2.73 -7.67 -26.05
CA LEU A 57 -2.45 -7.97 -24.65
C LEU A 57 -1.58 -9.21 -24.49
N ARG A 58 -1.86 -10.29 -25.25
CA ARG A 58 -1.04 -11.51 -25.24
C ARG A 58 0.41 -11.25 -25.66
N ARG A 59 0.65 -10.36 -26.63
CA ARG A 59 2.00 -9.94 -27.01
C ARG A 59 2.69 -9.18 -25.89
N ILE A 60 2.01 -8.26 -25.23
CA ILE A 60 2.57 -7.52 -24.10
C ILE A 60 2.90 -8.50 -22.94
N MET A 61 2.00 -9.43 -22.65
CA MET A 61 2.23 -10.47 -21.64
C MET A 61 3.49 -11.28 -21.95
N ALA A 62 3.65 -11.74 -23.20
CA ALA A 62 4.82 -12.50 -23.62
C ALA A 62 6.11 -11.70 -23.43
N CYS A 63 6.13 -10.41 -23.81
CA CYS A 63 7.29 -9.53 -23.62
C CYS A 63 7.59 -9.28 -22.12
N ALA A 64 6.57 -9.20 -21.29
CA ALA A 64 6.70 -8.97 -19.84
C ALA A 64 6.91 -10.26 -19.04
N GLY A 65 6.98 -11.42 -19.67
CA GLY A 65 7.08 -12.70 -18.98
C GLY A 65 5.85 -13.06 -18.12
N ILE A 66 4.67 -12.54 -18.47
CA ILE A 66 3.42 -12.83 -17.79
C ILE A 66 2.79 -14.06 -18.41
N MET A 67 2.58 -15.10 -17.59
CA MET A 67 1.98 -16.35 -18.04
C MET A 67 0.47 -16.22 -18.21
N GLU A 68 -0.05 -16.72 -19.35
CA GLU A 68 -1.51 -16.87 -19.54
C GLU A 68 -1.99 -18.11 -18.78
N PRO A 69 -3.01 -17.98 -17.91
CA PRO A 69 -3.57 -19.12 -17.21
C PRO A 69 -4.14 -20.16 -18.20
N GLN A 70 -3.90 -21.42 -17.90
CA GLN A 70 -4.41 -22.53 -18.67
C GLN A 70 -5.78 -22.97 -18.14
N CYS A 71 -6.63 -23.52 -19.04
CA CYS A 71 -7.85 -24.18 -18.62
C CYS A 71 -7.52 -25.34 -17.67
N PRO A 72 -8.20 -25.46 -16.53
CA PRO A 72 -8.05 -26.65 -15.70
C PRO A 72 -8.32 -27.93 -16.51
N LYS A 73 -7.48 -28.95 -16.35
CA LYS A 73 -7.63 -30.24 -17.02
C LYS A 73 -8.73 -31.09 -16.38
N LEU A 74 -9.98 -30.68 -16.59
CA LEU A 74 -11.17 -31.31 -16.03
C LEU A 74 -12.08 -31.82 -17.17
N PRO A 75 -12.92 -32.85 -16.90
CA PRO A 75 -13.92 -33.29 -17.86
C PRO A 75 -14.88 -32.15 -18.26
N GLU A 76 -15.32 -32.16 -19.53
CA GLU A 76 -16.25 -31.11 -20.02
C GLU A 76 -17.57 -31.09 -19.24
N SER A 77 -18.03 -32.23 -18.73
CA SER A 77 -19.21 -32.31 -17.86
C SER A 77 -19.02 -31.51 -16.56
N VAL A 78 -17.81 -31.51 -15.97
CA VAL A 78 -17.47 -30.74 -14.78
C VAL A 78 -17.41 -29.24 -15.12
N LEU A 79 -16.78 -28.89 -16.24
CA LEU A 79 -16.72 -27.50 -16.68
C LEU A 79 -18.11 -26.91 -16.98
N ALA A 80 -19.01 -27.74 -17.54
CA ALA A 80 -20.41 -27.37 -17.76
C ALA A 80 -21.14 -27.11 -16.43
N GLU A 81 -20.88 -27.94 -15.41
CA GLU A 81 -21.46 -27.73 -14.09
C GLU A 81 -20.88 -26.49 -13.39
N PHE A 82 -19.61 -26.19 -13.56
CA PHE A 82 -19.00 -24.95 -13.08
C PHE A 82 -19.68 -23.71 -13.69
N ARG A 83 -20.00 -23.74 -15.00
CA ARG A 83 -20.79 -22.67 -15.63
C ARG A 83 -22.18 -22.51 -15.00
N ARG A 84 -22.86 -23.62 -14.69
CA ARG A 84 -24.17 -23.60 -14.01
C ARG A 84 -24.07 -22.98 -12.61
N ILE A 85 -23.01 -23.29 -11.84
CA ILE A 85 -22.78 -22.66 -10.54
C ILE A 85 -22.60 -21.16 -10.72
N MET A 86 -21.78 -20.72 -11.68
CA MET A 86 -21.57 -19.30 -11.95
C MET A 86 -22.89 -18.58 -12.27
N GLU A 87 -23.72 -19.18 -13.11
CA GLU A 87 -25.03 -18.64 -13.50
C GLU A 87 -26.01 -18.63 -12.32
N SER A 88 -26.13 -19.73 -11.57
CA SER A 88 -27.09 -19.87 -10.46
C SER A 88 -26.77 -18.96 -9.28
N GLU A 89 -25.48 -18.75 -8.98
CA GLU A 89 -25.01 -17.87 -7.92
C GLU A 89 -24.81 -16.41 -8.40
N ALA A 90 -25.06 -16.15 -9.69
CA ALA A 90 -24.83 -14.84 -10.35
C ALA A 90 -23.44 -14.27 -10.06
N ILE A 91 -22.40 -15.12 -10.20
CA ILE A 91 -21.01 -14.75 -9.95
C ILE A 91 -20.22 -14.66 -11.25
N ASP A 92 -19.39 -13.62 -11.35
CA ASP A 92 -18.45 -13.40 -12.46
C ASP A 92 -17.08 -13.04 -11.90
N TRP A 93 -16.03 -13.64 -12.48
CA TRP A 93 -14.65 -13.31 -12.13
C TRP A 93 -14.31 -11.83 -12.38
N GLY A 94 -14.93 -11.22 -13.39
CA GLY A 94 -14.76 -9.78 -13.71
C GLY A 94 -15.47 -8.83 -12.75
N ASP A 95 -16.32 -9.30 -11.86
CA ASP A 95 -16.98 -8.47 -10.87
C ASP A 95 -16.10 -8.25 -9.62
N TRP A 96 -15.64 -7.04 -9.40
CA TRP A 96 -14.85 -6.71 -8.21
C TRP A 96 -15.57 -7.01 -6.89
N LYS A 97 -16.92 -6.98 -6.88
CA LYS A 97 -17.73 -7.34 -5.71
C LYS A 97 -17.65 -8.83 -5.41
N PHE A 98 -17.50 -9.68 -6.44
CA PHE A 98 -17.21 -11.09 -6.24
C PHE A 98 -15.95 -11.26 -5.41
N HIS A 99 -14.85 -10.61 -5.78
CA HIS A 99 -13.58 -10.71 -5.06
C HIS A 99 -13.67 -10.20 -3.62
N LEU A 100 -14.40 -9.13 -3.37
CA LEU A 100 -14.61 -8.64 -2.00
C LEU A 100 -15.48 -9.57 -1.17
N ASN A 101 -16.52 -10.14 -1.77
CA ASN A 101 -17.48 -10.97 -1.08
C ASN A 101 -16.97 -12.38 -0.80
N HIS A 102 -16.03 -12.87 -1.61
CA HIS A 102 -15.46 -14.22 -1.52
C HIS A 102 -13.97 -14.19 -1.07
N ARG A 103 -13.52 -13.12 -0.43
CA ARG A 103 -12.17 -13.08 0.15
C ARG A 103 -12.05 -13.99 1.36
N ILE A 104 -10.87 -14.50 1.59
CA ILE A 104 -10.51 -15.07 2.87
C ILE A 104 -10.30 -13.90 3.82
N HIS A 105 -11.13 -13.80 4.84
CA HIS A 105 -11.01 -12.77 5.85
C HIS A 105 -10.99 -13.41 7.23
N LEU A 106 -9.85 -13.37 7.87
CA LEU A 106 -9.65 -13.85 9.23
C LEU A 106 -9.50 -12.67 10.17
N ASN A 107 -10.25 -12.73 11.25
CA ASN A 107 -10.21 -11.76 12.34
C ASN A 107 -10.41 -12.51 13.67
N ARG A 108 -10.44 -11.77 14.75
CA ARG A 108 -10.58 -12.33 16.10
C ARG A 108 -11.86 -13.18 16.32
N SER A 109 -12.87 -13.05 15.46
CA SER A 109 -14.11 -13.85 15.52
C SER A 109 -14.10 -15.08 14.63
N SER A 110 -12.98 -15.36 13.96
CA SER A 110 -12.82 -16.48 13.04
C SER A 110 -12.81 -17.82 13.76
N SER A 111 -13.44 -18.82 13.14
CA SER A 111 -13.49 -20.20 13.61
C SER A 111 -12.29 -21.00 13.12
N GLU A 112 -12.07 -22.19 13.70
CA GLU A 112 -11.06 -23.13 13.20
C GLU A 112 -11.30 -23.52 11.75
N ALA A 113 -12.56 -23.67 11.33
CA ALA A 113 -12.91 -23.98 9.95
C ALA A 113 -12.46 -22.91 8.95
N ASP A 114 -12.45 -21.64 9.38
CA ASP A 114 -11.97 -20.52 8.55
C ASP A 114 -10.45 -20.58 8.36
N PHE A 115 -9.71 -20.93 9.41
CA PHE A 115 -8.27 -21.17 9.31
C PHE A 115 -7.95 -22.39 8.46
N ASP A 116 -8.71 -23.48 8.61
CA ASP A 116 -8.53 -24.69 7.80
C ASP A 116 -8.77 -24.41 6.31
N LEU A 117 -9.74 -23.58 5.97
CA LEU A 117 -9.98 -23.16 4.59
C LEU A 117 -8.77 -22.36 4.04
N LEU A 118 -8.25 -21.38 4.80
CA LEU A 118 -7.03 -20.67 4.42
C LEU A 118 -5.87 -21.65 4.18
N PHE A 119 -5.64 -22.56 5.11
CA PHE A 119 -4.49 -23.46 5.07
C PHE A 119 -4.58 -24.54 3.99
N LYS A 120 -5.78 -24.79 3.46
CA LYS A 120 -5.99 -25.63 2.27
C LYS A 120 -5.70 -24.86 0.97
N LEU A 121 -6.03 -23.59 0.92
CA LEU A 121 -5.89 -22.77 -0.28
C LEU A 121 -4.50 -22.11 -0.41
N VAL A 122 -3.82 -21.89 0.69
CA VAL A 122 -2.55 -21.18 0.73
C VAL A 122 -1.48 -22.05 1.37
N PRO A 123 -0.37 -22.32 0.68
CA PRO A 123 0.76 -23.08 1.25
C PRO A 123 1.48 -22.18 2.28
N ILE A 124 1.18 -22.37 3.56
CA ILE A 124 1.77 -21.62 4.68
C ILE A 124 2.59 -22.59 5.53
N ALA A 125 3.82 -22.22 5.88
CA ALA A 125 4.68 -22.99 6.76
C ALA A 125 4.02 -23.22 8.14
N ARG A 126 4.32 -24.36 8.77
CA ARG A 126 3.67 -24.77 10.02
C ARG A 126 3.84 -23.75 11.14
N GLU A 127 5.04 -23.18 11.26
CA GLU A 127 5.39 -22.19 12.28
C GLU A 127 4.57 -20.90 12.07
N THR A 128 4.43 -20.48 10.81
CA THR A 128 3.63 -19.31 10.43
C THR A 128 2.15 -19.53 10.72
N LYS A 129 1.62 -20.76 10.55
CA LYS A 129 0.22 -21.08 10.89
C LYS A 129 -0.10 -20.84 12.37
N ALA A 130 0.77 -21.31 13.26
CA ALA A 130 0.60 -21.13 14.70
C ALA A 130 0.66 -19.63 15.08
N THR A 131 1.65 -18.92 14.54
CA THR A 131 1.82 -17.50 14.76
C THR A 131 0.63 -16.68 14.24
N LEU A 132 0.17 -16.98 13.02
CA LEU A 132 -0.97 -16.30 12.42
C LEU A 132 -2.24 -16.46 13.27
N ARG A 133 -2.50 -17.67 13.77
CA ARG A 133 -3.61 -17.91 14.70
C ARG A 133 -3.48 -17.04 15.96
N ARG A 134 -2.31 -17.04 16.58
CA ARG A 134 -2.06 -16.25 17.79
C ARG A 134 -2.32 -14.76 17.57
N ILE A 135 -1.72 -14.16 16.55
CA ILE A 135 -1.85 -12.70 16.31
C ILE A 135 -3.24 -12.29 15.86
N ILE A 136 -4.02 -13.21 15.27
CA ILE A 136 -5.40 -12.94 14.85
C ILE A 136 -6.38 -13.13 16.03
N LEU A 137 -6.29 -14.24 16.76
CA LEU A 137 -7.27 -14.59 17.80
C LEU A 137 -6.95 -13.97 19.16
N GLU A 138 -5.69 -13.97 19.56
CA GLU A 138 -5.24 -13.52 20.88
C GLU A 138 -4.72 -12.09 20.88
N GLY A 139 -4.24 -11.64 19.70
CA GLY A 139 -3.60 -10.34 19.55
C GLY A 139 -2.22 -10.31 20.20
N VAL A 140 -1.58 -9.16 20.11
CA VAL A 140 -0.27 -8.87 20.71
C VAL A 140 -0.42 -7.69 21.67
N GLU A 141 0.13 -7.82 22.86
CA GLU A 141 0.19 -6.74 23.84
C GLU A 141 1.19 -5.68 23.37
N ILE A 142 0.76 -4.42 23.37
CA ILE A 142 1.54 -3.33 22.81
C ILE A 142 2.03 -2.37 23.88
N GLU A 143 1.17 -2.02 24.79
CA GLU A 143 1.43 -0.98 25.77
C GLU A 143 0.58 -1.22 27.02
N GLU A 144 1.19 -1.11 28.18
CA GLU A 144 0.47 -1.02 29.44
C GLU A 144 0.37 0.45 29.83
N ASP A 145 -0.85 0.91 30.07
CA ASP A 145 -1.05 2.27 30.53
C ASP A 145 -0.68 2.43 32.01
N LYS A 146 -0.62 3.66 32.50
CA LYS A 146 -0.29 3.98 33.90
C LYS A 146 -1.24 3.37 34.94
N ASN A 147 -2.35 2.78 34.49
CA ASN A 147 -3.37 2.15 35.32
C ASN A 147 -3.35 0.62 35.20
N GLY A 148 -2.35 0.04 34.53
CA GLY A 148 -2.25 -1.40 34.30
C GLY A 148 -3.19 -1.92 33.20
N VAL A 149 -3.74 -1.05 32.37
CA VAL A 149 -4.58 -1.47 31.23
C VAL A 149 -3.68 -1.83 30.06
N VAL A 150 -3.67 -3.10 29.71
CA VAL A 150 -2.88 -3.62 28.58
C VAL A 150 -3.65 -3.39 27.28
N GLU A 151 -3.03 -2.64 26.37
CA GLU A 151 -3.54 -2.50 25.02
C GLU A 151 -3.11 -3.71 24.18
N ARG A 152 -4.09 -4.40 23.58
CA ARG A 152 -3.84 -5.48 22.62
C ARG A 152 -4.19 -5.05 21.20
N ARG A 153 -3.34 -5.43 20.25
CA ARG A 153 -3.63 -5.30 18.83
C ARG A 153 -3.86 -6.66 18.21
N PHE A 154 -4.84 -6.69 17.33
CA PHE A 154 -5.22 -7.85 16.55
C PHE A 154 -4.88 -7.60 15.09
N TYR A 155 -4.55 -8.67 14.39
CA TYR A 155 -4.32 -8.61 12.96
C TYR A 155 -5.55 -9.12 12.21
N ASP A 156 -5.98 -8.37 11.21
CA ASP A 156 -7.01 -8.81 10.27
C ASP A 156 -6.34 -9.23 8.97
N LEU A 157 -6.42 -10.51 8.63
CA LEU A 157 -5.93 -11.03 7.36
C LEU A 157 -7.01 -10.91 6.30
N SER A 158 -6.64 -10.41 5.13
CA SER A 158 -7.55 -10.37 3.98
C SER A 158 -6.80 -10.81 2.73
N ILE A 159 -7.26 -11.91 2.11
CA ILE A 159 -6.70 -12.43 0.85
C ILE A 159 -7.85 -12.51 -0.16
N LEU A 160 -7.72 -11.77 -1.24
CA LEU A 160 -8.69 -11.76 -2.33
C LEU A 160 -8.51 -12.98 -3.24
N PRO A 161 -9.57 -13.52 -3.89
CA PRO A 161 -9.46 -14.67 -4.76
C PRO A 161 -8.38 -14.56 -5.83
N LEU A 162 -8.21 -13.41 -6.47
CA LEU A 162 -7.15 -13.21 -7.45
C LEU A 162 -5.76 -13.43 -6.86
N ASN A 163 -5.52 -13.02 -5.61
CA ASN A 163 -4.21 -13.13 -4.98
C ASN A 163 -3.75 -14.59 -4.79
N LEU A 164 -4.68 -15.55 -4.75
CA LEU A 164 -4.35 -16.98 -4.68
C LEU A 164 -3.61 -17.49 -5.92
N PHE A 165 -3.67 -16.76 -7.03
CA PHE A 165 -3.06 -17.13 -8.31
C PHE A 165 -1.80 -16.34 -8.66
N LEU A 166 -1.36 -15.44 -7.78
CA LEU A 166 -0.21 -14.58 -8.03
C LEU A 166 1.11 -15.14 -7.48
N GLY A 167 1.07 -16.36 -6.95
CA GLY A 167 2.24 -17.05 -6.41
C GLY A 167 2.49 -16.79 -4.92
N GLU A 168 3.33 -17.63 -4.34
CA GLU A 168 3.61 -17.64 -2.90
C GLU A 168 4.17 -16.30 -2.40
N SER A 169 5.08 -15.69 -3.16
CA SER A 169 5.69 -14.41 -2.82
C SER A 169 4.67 -13.26 -2.71
N VAL A 170 3.56 -13.32 -3.46
CA VAL A 170 2.46 -12.35 -3.34
C VAL A 170 1.61 -12.65 -2.12
N VAL A 171 1.34 -13.91 -1.85
CA VAL A 171 0.59 -14.30 -0.64
C VAL A 171 1.35 -13.89 0.63
N CYS A 172 2.67 -14.10 0.66
CA CYS A 172 3.53 -13.65 1.76
C CYS A 172 3.48 -12.12 1.95
N TYR A 173 3.16 -11.36 0.92
CA TYR A 173 2.96 -9.92 1.04
C TYR A 173 1.80 -9.53 1.97
N PHE A 174 0.79 -10.38 2.09
CA PHE A 174 -0.38 -10.18 2.95
C PHE A 174 -0.26 -10.87 4.31
N ILE A 175 0.63 -11.84 4.44
CA ILE A 175 0.85 -12.56 5.69
C ILE A 175 1.92 -11.84 6.50
N PRO A 176 1.58 -11.34 7.70
CA PRO A 176 2.57 -10.65 8.52
C PRO A 176 3.57 -11.65 9.12
N PRO A 177 4.81 -11.23 9.36
CA PRO A 177 5.76 -12.03 10.14
C PRO A 177 5.33 -12.14 11.60
N ALA A 178 5.93 -13.08 12.32
CA ALA A 178 5.59 -13.40 13.70
C ALA A 178 5.63 -12.21 14.66
N ASP A 179 6.59 -11.33 14.45
CA ASP A 179 6.88 -10.14 15.26
C ASP A 179 6.21 -8.85 14.74
N TYR A 180 5.33 -8.96 13.75
CA TYR A 180 4.73 -7.81 13.07
C TYR A 180 4.01 -6.82 14.00
N LEU A 181 3.31 -7.32 14.99
CA LEU A 181 2.59 -6.51 15.96
C LEU A 181 3.38 -6.24 17.24
N GLU A 182 4.54 -6.86 17.40
CA GLU A 182 5.33 -6.71 18.62
C GLU A 182 5.78 -5.24 18.82
N PRO A 183 5.75 -4.76 20.05
CA PRO A 183 6.19 -3.41 20.34
C PRO A 183 7.68 -3.27 20.01
N HIS A 184 8.01 -2.20 19.32
CA HIS A 184 9.40 -1.79 19.12
C HIS A 184 9.62 -0.43 19.76
N PRO A 185 10.78 -0.12 20.37
CA PRO A 185 11.03 1.16 21.03
C PRO A 185 10.78 2.37 20.13
N THR A 186 10.99 2.21 18.82
CA THR A 186 10.77 3.28 17.83
C THR A 186 9.38 3.26 17.20
N LYS A 187 8.54 2.26 17.51
CA LYS A 187 7.18 2.16 16.94
C LYS A 187 6.28 3.25 17.50
N LYS A 188 5.77 4.08 16.63
CA LYS A 188 4.74 5.05 16.95
C LYS A 188 3.46 4.75 16.16
N ALA A 189 2.33 4.81 16.84
CA ALA A 189 1.04 4.49 16.26
C ALA A 189 0.63 5.37 15.06
N ASP A 190 1.13 6.61 15.01
CA ASP A 190 0.90 7.55 13.91
C ASP A 190 2.21 8.30 13.63
N PRO A 191 3.14 7.62 12.95
CA PRO A 191 4.48 8.16 12.74
C PRO A 191 4.49 9.47 11.95
N TYR A 192 3.50 9.66 11.10
CA TYR A 192 3.40 10.86 10.26
C TYR A 192 2.54 11.97 10.88
N GLY A 193 1.88 11.71 12.01
CA GLY A 193 0.92 12.64 12.60
C GLY A 193 -0.25 13.00 11.69
N ILE A 194 -0.52 12.18 10.67
CA ILE A 194 -1.54 12.45 9.66
C ILE A 194 -2.94 12.30 10.26
N VAL A 195 -3.11 11.33 11.12
CA VAL A 195 -4.40 11.04 11.76
C VAL A 195 -4.56 11.84 13.05
N ARG A 196 -3.49 11.93 13.85
CA ARG A 196 -3.53 12.60 15.16
C ARG A 196 -3.28 14.11 15.11
N GLY A 197 -2.99 14.67 13.96
CA GLY A 197 -2.67 16.09 13.82
C GLY A 197 -1.38 16.51 14.52
N ARG A 198 -0.52 15.57 14.91
CA ARG A 198 0.72 15.79 15.66
C ARG A 198 1.97 15.57 14.84
N SER A 199 1.92 15.80 13.55
CA SER A 199 3.15 15.67 12.77
C SER A 199 4.19 16.68 13.23
N ARG A 200 5.41 16.22 13.49
CA ARG A 200 6.58 17.08 13.64
C ARG A 200 7.08 17.59 12.29
N VAL A 201 6.57 17.02 11.20
CA VAL A 201 6.86 17.49 9.85
C VAL A 201 6.23 18.85 9.67
N LYS A 202 7.07 19.84 9.62
CA LYS A 202 6.67 21.22 9.37
C LYS A 202 6.68 21.46 7.87
N VAL A 203 5.52 21.75 7.33
CA VAL A 203 5.42 22.32 5.99
C VAL A 203 5.62 23.82 6.17
N ALA A 204 6.70 24.33 5.66
CA ALA A 204 7.05 25.75 5.80
C ALA A 204 7.06 26.28 7.26
N ARG A 205 8.19 26.25 7.91
CA ARG A 205 8.50 26.94 9.19
C ARG A 205 7.47 26.79 10.32
N GLY A 206 7.18 25.56 10.71
CA GLY A 206 6.43 25.34 11.94
C GLY A 206 4.92 25.13 11.80
N GLN A 207 4.40 25.08 10.60
CA GLN A 207 2.99 24.77 10.35
C GLN A 207 2.72 23.28 10.59
N PRO A 208 1.63 22.92 11.27
CA PRO A 208 1.25 21.53 11.42
C PRO A 208 0.88 20.92 10.07
N THR A 209 1.22 19.67 9.84
CA THR A 209 0.92 18.96 8.60
C THR A 209 -0.58 18.71 8.44
N ALA A 210 -1.26 18.33 9.53
CA ALA A 210 -2.71 18.10 9.49
C ALA A 210 -3.49 19.41 9.44
N ILE A 211 -4.48 19.45 8.56
CA ILE A 211 -5.43 20.55 8.45
C ILE A 211 -6.73 20.13 9.10
N LEU A 212 -7.15 20.93 10.08
CA LEU A 212 -8.35 20.68 10.87
C LEU A 212 -9.39 21.75 10.57
N ASP A 213 -10.61 21.32 10.33
CA ASP A 213 -11.75 22.22 10.32
C ASP A 213 -12.26 22.43 11.75
N LYS A 214 -12.16 23.66 12.27
CA LYS A 214 -12.52 23.98 13.65
C LYS A 214 -14.02 23.90 13.92
N GLU A 215 -14.82 24.13 12.91
CA GLU A 215 -16.28 24.13 13.01
C GLU A 215 -16.82 22.70 13.12
N THR A 216 -16.38 21.82 12.25
CA THR A 216 -16.85 20.43 12.19
C THR A 216 -15.98 19.47 12.99
N ARG A 217 -14.80 19.90 13.45
CA ARG A 217 -13.75 19.07 14.05
C ARG A 217 -13.27 17.93 13.15
N LEU A 218 -13.47 18.05 11.85
CA LEU A 218 -12.99 17.09 10.88
C LEU A 218 -11.52 17.33 10.53
N ILE A 219 -10.78 16.24 10.40
CA ILE A 219 -9.46 16.25 9.78
C ILE A 219 -9.70 16.31 8.27
N LEU A 220 -9.39 17.43 7.64
CA LEU A 220 -9.54 17.59 6.19
C LEU A 220 -8.52 16.75 5.42
N GLY A 221 -7.31 16.66 5.92
CA GLY A 221 -6.20 15.93 5.33
C GLY A 221 -4.86 16.47 5.86
N ALA A 222 -3.79 16.21 5.13
CA ALA A 222 -2.45 16.66 5.50
C ALA A 222 -1.82 17.51 4.40
N HIS A 223 -1.33 18.69 4.78
CA HIS A 223 -0.51 19.53 3.93
C HIS A 223 0.90 18.94 3.89
N LYS A 224 1.16 18.10 2.90
CA LYS A 224 2.37 17.26 2.83
C LYS A 224 3.60 18.07 2.39
N PHE A 225 3.42 18.95 1.41
CA PHE A 225 4.41 19.92 0.94
C PHE A 225 3.69 21.25 0.69
N SER A 226 4.39 22.33 0.50
CA SER A 226 3.79 23.66 0.26
C SER A 226 2.71 23.68 -0.84
N HIS A 227 2.84 22.79 -1.81
CA HIS A 227 1.94 22.70 -2.98
C HIS A 227 1.14 21.40 -3.06
N THR A 228 1.35 20.46 -2.12
CA THR A 228 0.75 19.13 -2.17
C THR A 228 -0.09 18.86 -0.93
N PHE A 229 -1.34 18.49 -1.13
CA PHE A 229 -2.27 18.12 -0.09
C PHE A 229 -2.62 16.64 -0.18
N LEU A 230 -2.51 15.93 0.92
CA LEU A 230 -2.91 14.53 1.08
C LEU A 230 -4.30 14.47 1.69
N LEU A 231 -5.27 14.08 0.90
CA LEU A 231 -6.66 13.89 1.29
C LEU A 231 -6.91 12.41 1.63
N ASN A 232 -7.15 12.13 2.90
CA ASN A 232 -7.54 10.80 3.35
C ASN A 232 -9.07 10.73 3.47
N ILE A 233 -9.75 10.10 2.51
CA ILE A 233 -11.20 10.13 2.37
C ILE A 233 -11.95 8.92 2.94
N ASP A 234 -11.29 7.80 3.04
CA ASP A 234 -11.81 6.59 3.69
C ASP A 234 -10.64 5.85 4.30
N PHE A 235 -10.86 5.25 5.47
CA PHE A 235 -9.84 4.45 6.12
C PHE A 235 -10.10 2.95 5.98
N TYR A 236 -11.25 2.56 5.47
CA TYR A 236 -11.53 1.16 5.20
C TYR A 236 -10.72 0.67 3.99
N CYS A 237 -9.98 -0.43 4.18
CA CYS A 237 -9.24 -1.09 3.13
C CYS A 237 -9.30 -2.62 3.31
N PRO A 238 -10.01 -3.33 2.44
CA PRO A 238 -10.08 -4.79 2.50
C PRO A 238 -8.88 -5.48 1.87
N ILE A 239 -7.92 -4.73 1.31
CA ILE A 239 -6.75 -5.29 0.63
C ILE A 239 -5.80 -5.95 1.63
N GLY A 240 -5.56 -5.33 2.78
CA GLY A 240 -4.84 -5.97 3.88
C GLY A 240 -3.33 -6.08 3.73
N CYS A 241 -2.68 -5.14 3.04
CA CYS A 241 -1.22 -5.12 2.91
C CYS A 241 -0.52 -5.14 4.27
N SER A 242 0.44 -6.03 4.47
CA SER A 242 1.19 -6.12 5.72
C SER A 242 2.13 -4.94 5.99
N ASP A 243 2.48 -4.16 4.97
CA ASP A 243 3.27 -2.93 5.05
C ASP A 243 2.44 -1.66 5.27
N CYS A 244 1.13 -1.79 5.41
CA CYS A 244 0.25 -0.65 5.54
C CYS A 244 0.42 0.04 6.89
N TYR A 245 1.01 1.23 6.90
CA TYR A 245 1.17 2.04 8.12
C TYR A 245 -0.17 2.36 8.81
N LYS A 246 -1.27 2.42 8.07
CA LYS A 246 -2.61 2.67 8.61
C LYS A 246 -3.15 1.50 9.43
N THR A 247 -2.79 0.27 9.08
CA THR A 247 -3.12 -0.91 9.90
C THR A 247 -2.50 -0.81 11.29
N ARG A 248 -1.29 -0.24 11.38
CA ARG A 248 -0.59 -0.01 12.65
C ARG A 248 -1.19 1.12 13.48
N MET A 249 -1.90 2.03 12.84
CA MET A 249 -2.57 3.13 13.52
C MET A 249 -3.89 2.70 14.18
N GLY A 250 -4.25 1.44 14.09
CA GLY A 250 -5.53 0.93 14.59
C GLY A 250 -6.73 1.51 13.82
N THR A 251 -6.53 1.97 12.60
CA THR A 251 -7.58 2.63 11.81
C THR A 251 -8.69 1.67 11.40
N ARG A 252 -8.43 0.36 11.32
CA ARG A 252 -9.46 -0.64 11.08
C ARG A 252 -10.36 -0.83 12.29
N GLU A 253 -9.78 -0.92 13.48
CA GLU A 253 -10.50 -1.02 14.75
C GLU A 253 -11.29 0.26 15.05
N TYR A 254 -10.74 1.37 14.61
CA TYR A 254 -11.23 2.69 14.95
C TYR A 254 -12.50 3.11 14.22
N LEU A 255 -12.68 2.64 13.00
CA LEU A 255 -13.74 3.08 12.10
C LEU A 255 -14.87 2.07 11.96
N ASP A 256 -14.75 0.93 12.61
CA ASP A 256 -15.77 -0.07 12.55
C ASP A 256 -16.79 0.10 13.70
N PRO A 257 -18.02 0.57 13.39
CA PRO A 257 -19.08 0.69 14.39
C PRO A 257 -19.45 -0.64 15.05
N GLN A 258 -19.06 -1.77 14.45
CA GLN A 258 -19.37 -3.09 14.99
C GLN A 258 -18.33 -3.57 15.98
N LEU A 259 -17.05 -3.23 15.77
CA LEU A 259 -16.03 -3.43 16.78
C LEU A 259 -16.37 -2.62 18.04
N VAL A 260 -16.88 -1.39 17.88
CA VAL A 260 -17.39 -0.59 19.00
C VAL A 260 -18.56 -1.30 19.69
N LYS A 261 -19.50 -1.89 18.94
CA LYS A 261 -20.60 -2.70 19.51
C LYS A 261 -20.12 -3.99 20.17
N ALA A 262 -19.01 -4.55 19.72
CA ALA A 262 -18.38 -5.72 20.30
C ALA A 262 -17.54 -5.41 21.57
N GLY A 263 -17.56 -4.17 22.03
CA GLY A 263 -16.89 -3.75 23.27
C GLY A 263 -15.47 -3.19 23.06
N PHE A 264 -15.06 -2.94 21.81
CA PHE A 264 -13.82 -2.21 21.57
C PHE A 264 -14.05 -0.72 21.76
N THR A 265 -13.31 -0.13 22.67
CA THR A 265 -13.29 1.32 22.84
C THR A 265 -12.43 1.92 21.74
N PRO A 266 -13.00 2.70 20.81
CA PRO A 266 -12.18 3.36 19.80
C PRO A 266 -11.19 4.30 20.50
N LYS A 267 -9.93 4.30 20.04
CA LYS A 267 -8.97 5.29 20.50
C LYS A 267 -9.46 6.68 20.10
N VAL A 268 -9.86 7.45 21.06
CA VAL A 268 -10.27 8.82 20.85
C VAL A 268 -9.02 9.67 20.68
N TYR A 269 -8.87 10.32 19.52
CA TYR A 269 -7.79 11.25 19.31
C TYR A 269 -8.06 12.56 20.03
N ARG A 270 -7.17 12.93 20.94
CA ARG A 270 -7.22 14.22 21.61
C ARG A 270 -6.22 15.18 20.99
N HIS A 271 -6.73 16.17 20.30
CA HIS A 271 -5.91 17.30 19.86
C HIS A 271 -5.72 18.26 21.03
N PRO A 272 -4.50 18.83 21.27
CA PRO A 272 -4.24 19.72 22.40
C PRO A 272 -5.18 20.92 22.46
N GLU A 273 -5.58 21.48 21.32
CA GLU A 273 -6.42 22.67 21.23
C GLU A 273 -7.89 22.37 20.95
N LEU A 274 -8.21 21.25 20.27
CA LEU A 274 -9.55 20.96 19.76
C LEU A 274 -10.24 19.81 20.51
N GLY A 275 -9.58 19.17 21.46
CA GLY A 275 -10.13 18.03 22.16
C GLY A 275 -10.22 16.79 21.30
N GLU A 276 -11.29 16.04 21.41
CA GLU A 276 -11.49 14.79 20.68
C GLU A 276 -11.77 15.03 19.20
N LEU A 277 -10.97 14.38 18.32
CA LEU A 277 -11.12 14.43 16.88
C LEU A 277 -11.49 13.05 16.37
N ASN A 278 -12.43 13.03 15.44
CA ASN A 278 -12.79 11.82 14.72
C ASN A 278 -12.28 11.90 13.28
N PRO A 279 -11.64 10.84 12.77
CA PRO A 279 -11.42 10.75 11.34
C PRO A 279 -12.78 10.73 10.62
N PRO A 280 -12.88 11.27 9.39
CA PRO A 280 -14.15 11.33 8.69
C PRO A 280 -14.72 9.93 8.44
N SER A 281 -15.93 9.72 8.88
CA SER A 281 -16.71 8.53 8.54
C SER A 281 -17.14 8.56 7.07
N LYS A 282 -17.57 7.43 6.52
CA LYS A 282 -18.09 7.36 5.13
C LYS A 282 -19.17 8.43 4.85
N GLY A 283 -20.05 8.69 5.81
CA GLY A 283 -21.10 9.70 5.69
C GLY A 283 -20.58 11.14 5.71
N GLN A 284 -19.34 11.37 6.12
CA GLN A 284 -18.72 12.69 6.22
C GLN A 284 -17.79 13.03 5.06
N VAL A 285 -17.54 12.09 4.15
CA VAL A 285 -16.61 12.30 3.01
C VAL A 285 -17.01 13.52 2.17
N ALA A 286 -18.28 13.66 1.84
CA ALA A 286 -18.77 14.80 1.06
C ALA A 286 -18.51 16.14 1.77
N GLU A 287 -18.79 16.22 3.08
CA GLU A 287 -18.53 17.43 3.87
C GLU A 287 -17.02 17.68 4.00
N GLN A 288 -16.22 16.65 4.23
CA GLN A 288 -14.77 16.76 4.26
C GLN A 288 -14.22 17.36 2.96
N VAL A 289 -14.65 16.84 1.81
CA VAL A 289 -14.17 17.29 0.50
C VAL A 289 -14.59 18.73 0.24
N LYS A 290 -15.86 19.08 0.51
CA LYS A 290 -16.37 20.44 0.41
C LYS A 290 -15.56 21.42 1.26
N ARG A 291 -15.27 21.08 2.52
CA ARG A 291 -14.45 21.88 3.42
C ARG A 291 -12.99 21.96 2.95
N THR A 292 -12.46 20.89 2.39
CA THR A 292 -11.12 20.90 1.80
C THR A 292 -11.02 21.87 0.63
N VAL A 293 -11.97 21.84 -0.30
CA VAL A 293 -12.00 22.75 -1.45
C VAL A 293 -12.18 24.21 -0.99
N ARG A 294 -13.04 24.45 0.00
CA ARG A 294 -13.16 25.76 0.63
C ARG A 294 -11.84 26.23 1.23
N TRP A 295 -11.17 25.39 2.00
CA TRP A 295 -9.84 25.70 2.58
C TRP A 295 -8.81 25.99 1.48
N MET A 296 -8.78 25.21 0.40
CA MET A 296 -7.89 25.44 -0.74
C MET A 296 -8.13 26.80 -1.41
N ASN A 297 -9.37 27.28 -1.42
CA ASN A 297 -9.72 28.53 -2.08
C ASN A 297 -9.57 29.76 -1.17
N GLU A 298 -9.69 29.63 0.15
CA GLU A 298 -9.81 30.74 1.10
C GLU A 298 -8.56 30.90 2.00
N ASP A 299 -7.91 29.80 2.42
CA ASP A 299 -6.72 29.87 3.29
C ASP A 299 -5.46 30.16 2.45
N PRO A 300 -4.60 31.10 2.86
CA PRO A 300 -3.36 31.40 2.12
C PRO A 300 -2.44 30.19 1.89
N ARG A 301 -2.45 29.20 2.78
CA ARG A 301 -1.69 27.95 2.59
C ARG A 301 -2.40 27.05 1.60
N GLY A 302 -3.73 26.97 1.68
CA GLY A 302 -4.56 26.21 0.74
C GLY A 302 -4.45 26.72 -0.70
N GLN A 303 -4.34 28.05 -0.87
CA GLN A 303 -4.17 28.68 -2.18
C GLN A 303 -2.84 28.34 -2.87
N GLN A 304 -1.85 27.84 -2.12
CA GLN A 304 -0.60 27.35 -2.70
C GLN A 304 -0.71 25.90 -3.22
N VAL A 305 -1.76 25.18 -2.83
CA VAL A 305 -1.96 23.79 -3.23
C VAL A 305 -2.47 23.72 -4.66
N TYR A 306 -1.70 23.06 -5.50
CA TYR A 306 -2.11 22.73 -6.88
C TYR A 306 -2.11 21.21 -7.16
N ASP A 307 -1.70 20.40 -6.19
CA ASP A 307 -1.51 18.96 -6.30
C ASP A 307 -2.22 18.26 -5.13
N VAL A 308 -3.27 17.51 -5.43
CA VAL A 308 -4.04 16.75 -4.43
C VAL A 308 -3.80 15.26 -4.62
N ILE A 309 -3.42 14.61 -3.54
CA ILE A 309 -3.26 13.15 -3.45
C ILE A 309 -4.46 12.59 -2.71
N VAL A 310 -5.34 11.90 -3.42
CA VAL A 310 -6.47 11.18 -2.82
C VAL A 310 -6.00 9.82 -2.36
N SER A 311 -6.13 9.58 -1.08
CA SER A 311 -5.71 8.36 -0.39
C SER A 311 -6.71 8.04 0.73
N GLY A 312 -6.29 7.27 1.70
CA GLY A 312 -7.17 6.80 2.77
C GLY A 312 -6.94 5.33 2.99
N GLY A 313 -7.98 4.53 3.05
CA GLY A 313 -7.92 3.08 2.90
C GLY A 313 -7.69 2.72 1.42
N GLU A 314 -8.74 2.27 0.76
CA GLU A 314 -8.74 2.11 -0.71
C GLU A 314 -9.80 3.04 -1.31
N PRO A 315 -9.40 4.21 -1.84
CA PRO A 315 -10.35 5.24 -2.29
C PRO A 315 -11.23 4.79 -3.44
N LEU A 316 -10.76 3.86 -4.27
CA LEU A 316 -11.55 3.36 -5.39
C LEU A 316 -12.72 2.45 -4.97
N LEU A 317 -12.78 1.99 -3.72
CA LEU A 317 -13.90 1.17 -3.24
C LEU A 317 -15.15 1.97 -2.87
N MET A 318 -15.08 3.29 -2.94
CA MET A 318 -16.29 4.11 -2.82
C MET A 318 -17.20 3.90 -4.05
N PRO A 319 -18.53 4.01 -3.85
CA PRO A 319 -19.47 4.02 -4.97
C PRO A 319 -19.12 5.09 -6.00
N ASN A 320 -19.39 4.83 -7.29
CA ASN A 320 -19.13 5.78 -8.37
C ASN A 320 -19.82 7.12 -8.15
N GLU A 321 -21.03 7.13 -7.59
CA GLU A 321 -21.74 8.36 -7.23
C GLU A 321 -20.99 9.20 -6.18
N THR A 322 -20.34 8.53 -5.21
CA THR A 322 -19.52 9.23 -4.22
C THR A 322 -18.27 9.81 -4.86
N ILE A 323 -17.59 9.04 -5.71
CA ILE A 323 -16.41 9.52 -6.46
C ILE A 323 -16.81 10.69 -7.36
N LYS A 324 -17.93 10.60 -8.07
CA LYS A 324 -18.47 11.69 -8.88
C LYS A 324 -18.75 12.95 -8.05
N GLY A 325 -19.32 12.78 -6.86
CA GLY A 325 -19.53 13.88 -5.92
C GLY A 325 -18.22 14.56 -5.52
N ILE A 326 -17.17 13.78 -5.24
CA ILE A 326 -15.82 14.29 -4.93
C ILE A 326 -15.26 15.09 -6.10
N LEU A 327 -15.33 14.54 -7.32
CA LEU A 327 -14.82 15.20 -8.52
C LEU A 327 -15.57 16.51 -8.79
N ASN A 328 -16.90 16.54 -8.61
CA ASN A 328 -17.73 17.73 -8.77
C ASN A 328 -17.32 18.85 -7.79
N GLU A 329 -17.01 18.53 -6.53
CA GLU A 329 -16.50 19.52 -5.59
C GLU A 329 -15.13 20.06 -6.02
N PHE A 330 -14.21 19.18 -6.45
CA PHE A 330 -12.87 19.59 -6.88
C PHE A 330 -12.85 20.40 -8.18
N GLN A 331 -13.92 20.41 -9.00
CA GLN A 331 -14.05 21.34 -10.11
C GLN A 331 -14.02 22.81 -9.65
N HIS A 332 -14.37 23.08 -8.40
CA HIS A 332 -14.35 24.41 -7.80
C HIS A 332 -13.02 24.80 -7.15
N ALA A 333 -12.03 23.91 -7.14
CA ALA A 333 -10.71 24.19 -6.60
C ALA A 333 -9.86 25.01 -7.60
N LYS A 334 -9.75 26.32 -7.39
CA LYS A 334 -9.22 27.30 -8.35
C LYS A 334 -7.79 27.03 -8.81
N ASN A 335 -6.94 26.54 -7.90
CA ASN A 335 -5.52 26.34 -8.17
C ASN A 335 -5.14 24.89 -8.44
N LEU A 336 -6.10 23.97 -8.43
CA LEU A 336 -5.83 22.56 -8.69
C LEU A 336 -5.32 22.34 -10.12
N ARG A 337 -4.23 21.58 -10.26
CA ARG A 337 -3.62 21.23 -11.55
C ARG A 337 -3.35 19.75 -11.68
N ILE A 338 -3.15 19.06 -10.55
CA ILE A 338 -2.83 17.63 -10.50
C ILE A 338 -3.75 16.97 -9.48
N PHE A 339 -4.39 15.89 -9.90
CA PHE A 339 -5.23 15.06 -9.06
C PHE A 339 -4.73 13.62 -9.12
N ARG A 340 -4.17 13.13 -8.02
CA ARG A 340 -3.55 11.80 -7.94
C ARG A 340 -4.43 10.87 -7.14
N ILE A 341 -4.72 9.71 -7.69
CA ILE A 341 -5.44 8.65 -7.00
C ILE A 341 -4.45 7.58 -6.57
N CYS A 342 -4.27 7.43 -5.25
CA CYS A 342 -3.43 6.36 -4.69
C CYS A 342 -4.29 5.11 -4.49
N THR A 343 -3.93 4.02 -5.14
CA THR A 343 -4.70 2.78 -5.08
C THR A 343 -3.81 1.54 -4.99
N GLY A 344 -4.21 0.59 -4.17
CA GLY A 344 -3.72 -0.79 -4.19
C GLY A 344 -4.55 -1.69 -5.12
N ALA A 345 -5.77 -1.28 -5.48
CA ALA A 345 -6.71 -2.12 -6.22
C ALA A 345 -6.11 -2.68 -7.52
N LEU A 346 -5.34 -1.86 -8.25
CA LEU A 346 -4.79 -2.24 -9.55
C LEU A 346 -3.92 -3.51 -9.50
N PHE A 347 -3.05 -3.64 -8.51
CA PHE A 347 -2.09 -4.73 -8.43
C PHE A 347 -2.28 -5.67 -7.23
N LEU A 348 -3.10 -5.29 -6.27
CA LEU A 348 -3.29 -6.05 -5.04
C LEU A 348 -4.61 -6.83 -5.00
N GLY A 349 -5.07 -7.29 -6.17
CA GLY A 349 -6.15 -8.26 -6.28
C GLY A 349 -7.53 -7.72 -6.66
N LEU A 350 -7.68 -6.42 -6.98
CA LEU A 350 -8.94 -5.80 -7.37
C LEU A 350 -8.88 -4.98 -8.67
N PRO A 351 -8.13 -5.39 -9.72
CA PRO A 351 -8.05 -4.63 -10.97
C PRO A 351 -9.41 -4.40 -11.64
N PHE A 352 -10.38 -5.26 -11.38
CA PHE A 352 -11.74 -5.18 -11.90
C PHE A 352 -12.52 -3.95 -11.42
N ARG A 353 -12.09 -3.31 -10.30
CA ARG A 353 -12.68 -2.07 -9.81
C ARG A 353 -12.37 -0.88 -10.72
N ILE A 354 -11.37 -1.01 -11.56
CA ILE A 354 -11.01 -0.01 -12.56
C ILE A 354 -11.85 -0.28 -13.81
N ASP A 355 -13.13 0.04 -13.69
CA ASP A 355 -14.13 -0.12 -14.74
C ASP A 355 -14.20 1.12 -15.66
N ASP A 356 -14.93 0.97 -16.75
CA ASP A 356 -15.03 2.03 -17.77
C ASP A 356 -15.79 3.24 -17.23
N GLU A 357 -16.83 3.05 -16.41
CA GLU A 357 -17.59 4.13 -15.80
C GLU A 357 -16.70 5.03 -14.91
N LEU A 358 -15.88 4.43 -14.05
CA LEU A 358 -14.91 5.16 -13.23
C LEU A 358 -13.95 5.97 -14.10
N LEU A 359 -13.38 5.32 -15.11
CA LEU A 359 -12.39 5.96 -15.97
C LEU A 359 -12.97 7.08 -16.81
N ASP A 360 -14.20 6.94 -17.28
CA ASP A 360 -14.90 7.97 -18.05
C ASP A 360 -15.24 9.18 -17.16
N MET A 361 -15.69 8.98 -15.91
CA MET A 361 -15.87 10.07 -14.95
C MET A 361 -14.58 10.86 -14.68
N LEU A 362 -13.45 10.16 -14.55
CA LEU A 362 -12.14 10.79 -14.35
C LEU A 362 -11.70 11.58 -15.60
N LYS A 363 -12.01 11.05 -16.78
CA LYS A 363 -11.72 11.71 -18.05
C LYS A 363 -12.56 12.97 -18.22
N ASP A 364 -13.86 12.89 -17.98
CA ASP A 364 -14.76 14.04 -18.04
C ASP A 364 -14.31 15.15 -17.09
N PHE A 365 -13.93 14.80 -15.85
CA PHE A 365 -13.37 15.75 -14.90
C PHE A 365 -12.08 16.40 -15.41
N SER A 366 -11.17 15.61 -15.95
CA SER A 366 -9.89 16.11 -16.49
C SER A 366 -10.11 17.05 -17.68
N GLU A 367 -11.00 16.70 -18.59
CA GLU A 367 -11.32 17.51 -19.78
C GLU A 367 -12.06 18.80 -19.41
N ALA A 368 -13.02 18.73 -18.47
CA ALA A 368 -13.79 19.90 -18.04
C ALA A 368 -12.95 20.93 -17.27
N THR A 369 -11.92 20.48 -16.53
CA THR A 369 -11.14 21.34 -15.63
C THR A 369 -9.72 21.66 -16.10
N GLY A 370 -9.20 20.89 -17.05
CA GLY A 370 -7.78 20.90 -17.42
C GLY A 370 -6.86 20.33 -16.35
N VAL A 371 -7.42 19.70 -15.31
CA VAL A 371 -6.65 19.06 -14.23
C VAL A 371 -6.07 17.73 -14.72
N ARG A 372 -4.77 17.54 -14.55
CA ARG A 372 -4.11 16.27 -14.89
C ARG A 372 -4.44 15.20 -13.84
N VAL A 373 -5.18 14.18 -14.24
CA VAL A 373 -5.43 13.00 -13.41
C VAL A 373 -4.30 12.00 -13.56
N THR A 374 -3.85 11.40 -12.45
CA THR A 374 -2.82 10.35 -12.44
C THR A 374 -3.19 9.23 -11.48
N ILE A 375 -2.77 8.01 -11.80
CA ILE A 375 -2.95 6.86 -10.92
C ILE A 375 -1.60 6.55 -10.25
N GLN A 376 -1.59 6.53 -8.92
CA GLN A 376 -0.45 6.09 -8.13
C GLN A 376 -0.74 4.70 -7.57
N ALA A 377 -0.19 3.69 -8.22
CA ALA A 377 -0.48 2.31 -7.91
C ALA A 377 0.56 1.72 -6.94
N HIS A 378 0.07 0.99 -5.95
CA HIS A 378 0.90 0.23 -5.03
C HIS A 378 1.28 -1.11 -5.68
N LEU A 379 2.57 -1.36 -5.83
CA LEU A 379 3.12 -2.55 -6.48
C LEU A 379 4.34 -3.06 -5.70
N GLY A 380 4.19 -4.14 -4.96
CA GLY A 380 5.27 -4.70 -4.12
C GLY A 380 6.05 -5.85 -4.76
N ASN A 381 5.51 -6.47 -5.82
CA ASN A 381 6.09 -7.68 -6.41
C ASN A 381 5.72 -7.75 -7.91
N HIS A 382 6.63 -8.25 -8.75
CA HIS A 382 6.38 -8.32 -10.19
C HIS A 382 5.24 -9.30 -10.57
N HIS A 383 4.99 -10.34 -9.76
CA HIS A 383 3.87 -11.26 -9.98
C HIS A 383 2.49 -10.62 -9.76
N MET A 384 2.44 -9.46 -9.11
CA MET A 384 1.20 -8.67 -8.98
C MET A 384 0.76 -8.06 -10.32
N ILE A 385 1.66 -7.99 -11.31
CA ILE A 385 1.34 -7.61 -12.68
C ILE A 385 0.68 -8.79 -13.39
N SER A 386 -0.55 -9.08 -13.01
CA SER A 386 -1.34 -10.18 -13.56
C SER A 386 -1.96 -9.83 -14.91
N PRO A 387 -2.45 -10.81 -15.69
CA PRO A 387 -3.24 -10.57 -16.90
C PRO A 387 -4.42 -9.62 -16.67
N GLU A 388 -5.11 -9.78 -15.54
CA GLU A 388 -6.24 -8.94 -15.15
C GLU A 388 -5.80 -7.49 -14.85
N ALA A 389 -4.68 -7.34 -14.16
CA ALA A 389 -4.09 -6.02 -13.93
C ALA A 389 -3.66 -5.36 -15.25
N LEU A 390 -3.11 -6.13 -16.20
CA LEU A 390 -2.75 -5.63 -17.51
C LEU A 390 -3.96 -5.12 -18.30
N ILE A 391 -5.11 -5.81 -18.22
CA ILE A 391 -6.36 -5.35 -18.84
C ILE A 391 -6.74 -3.97 -18.25
N ALA A 392 -6.69 -3.81 -16.92
CA ALA A 392 -6.98 -2.54 -16.26
C ALA A 392 -5.97 -1.45 -16.63
N VAL A 393 -4.67 -1.76 -16.66
CA VAL A 393 -3.62 -0.83 -17.11
C VAL A 393 -3.91 -0.31 -18.52
N GLN A 394 -4.30 -1.19 -19.45
CA GLN A 394 -4.61 -0.77 -20.81
C GLN A 394 -5.84 0.16 -20.88
N LYS A 395 -6.86 -0.10 -20.07
CA LYS A 395 -8.04 0.79 -19.96
C LYS A 395 -7.66 2.18 -19.45
N ILE A 396 -6.82 2.27 -18.41
CA ILE A 396 -6.31 3.53 -17.86
C ILE A 396 -5.53 4.30 -18.94
N ARG A 397 -4.61 3.62 -19.63
CA ARG A 397 -3.77 4.22 -20.68
C ARG A 397 -4.58 4.71 -21.89
N GLN A 398 -5.64 3.99 -22.28
CA GLN A 398 -6.54 4.39 -23.36
C GLN A 398 -7.27 5.71 -23.05
N ARG A 399 -7.47 6.06 -21.77
CA ARG A 399 -8.00 7.37 -21.35
C ARG A 399 -6.92 8.44 -21.19
N GLY A 400 -5.65 8.10 -21.46
CA GLY A 400 -4.53 9.05 -21.40
C GLY A 400 -3.98 9.29 -19.98
N PHE A 401 -4.35 8.47 -18.99
CA PHE A 401 -3.88 8.64 -17.63
C PHE A 401 -2.53 7.95 -17.42
N PRO A 402 -1.51 8.65 -16.93
CA PRO A 402 -0.25 8.04 -16.52
C PRO A 402 -0.44 7.23 -15.22
N ILE A 403 0.30 6.13 -15.15
CA ILE A 403 0.33 5.23 -13.99
C ILE A 403 1.73 5.26 -13.40
N TYR A 404 1.83 5.64 -12.14
CA TYR A 404 3.07 5.68 -11.38
C TYR A 404 3.05 4.62 -10.28
N SER A 405 4.09 3.78 -10.19
CA SER A 405 4.16 2.78 -9.14
C SER A 405 4.85 3.31 -7.88
N GLN A 406 4.31 2.94 -6.73
CA GLN A 406 4.96 3.04 -5.43
C GLN A 406 5.31 1.62 -4.99
N ILE A 407 6.59 1.39 -4.75
CA ILE A 407 7.12 0.05 -4.48
C ILE A 407 7.64 0.03 -3.05
N PRO A 408 6.90 -0.57 -2.10
CA PRO A 408 7.43 -0.80 -0.76
C PRO A 408 8.53 -1.86 -0.83
N ILE A 409 9.67 -1.51 -0.26
CA ILE A 409 10.84 -2.40 -0.19
C ILE A 409 10.71 -3.26 1.06
N LYS A 410 10.77 -4.58 0.87
CA LYS A 410 10.58 -5.57 1.93
C LYS A 410 11.56 -6.72 1.79
N ASN A 411 12.28 -7.02 2.85
CA ASN A 411 13.12 -8.19 2.91
C ASN A 411 12.31 -9.48 2.71
N GLY A 412 12.85 -10.42 1.95
CA GLY A 412 12.18 -11.68 1.60
C GLY A 412 11.05 -11.57 0.56
N VAL A 413 10.69 -10.36 0.12
CA VAL A 413 9.66 -10.13 -0.91
C VAL A 413 10.24 -9.58 -2.21
N ASN A 414 10.92 -8.45 -2.13
CA ASN A 414 11.56 -7.79 -3.26
C ASN A 414 12.96 -7.25 -2.90
N PHE A 415 13.42 -7.56 -1.72
CA PHE A 415 14.76 -7.28 -1.23
C PHE A 415 15.26 -8.51 -0.45
N PHE A 416 16.50 -8.93 -0.66
CA PHE A 416 17.10 -10.11 -0.06
C PHE A 416 18.40 -9.68 0.63
N LEU A 417 18.36 -9.54 1.96
CA LEU A 417 19.50 -9.03 2.75
C LEU A 417 20.73 -9.93 2.67
N ASP A 418 20.53 -11.21 2.50
CA ASP A 418 21.56 -12.24 2.35
C ASP A 418 22.13 -12.36 0.94
N ASP A 419 21.47 -11.72 -0.07
CA ASP A 419 21.85 -11.80 -1.48
C ASP A 419 21.47 -10.49 -2.22
N LEU A 420 22.37 -9.51 -2.20
CA LEU A 420 22.14 -8.21 -2.84
C LEU A 420 22.18 -8.29 -4.37
N ASP A 421 22.88 -9.25 -4.95
CA ASP A 421 22.90 -9.46 -6.41
C ASP A 421 21.52 -9.94 -6.87
N LYS A 422 20.92 -10.90 -6.17
CA LYS A 422 19.54 -11.32 -6.40
C LYS A 422 18.56 -10.17 -6.23
N THR A 423 18.79 -9.30 -5.24
CA THR A 423 17.98 -8.09 -5.05
C THR A 423 18.04 -7.20 -6.27
N MET A 424 19.25 -6.96 -6.80
CA MET A 424 19.45 -6.15 -7.99
C MET A 424 18.72 -6.73 -9.20
N GLU A 425 18.92 -8.01 -9.49
CA GLU A 425 18.26 -8.71 -10.60
C GLU A 425 16.74 -8.60 -10.48
N TYR A 426 16.21 -8.81 -9.29
CA TYR A 426 14.78 -8.73 -9.03
C TYR A 426 14.19 -7.33 -9.27
N LEU A 427 14.84 -6.29 -8.74
CA LEU A 427 14.35 -4.91 -8.87
C LEU A 427 14.44 -4.42 -10.31
N VAL A 428 15.47 -4.86 -11.06
CA VAL A 428 15.58 -4.58 -12.48
C VAL A 428 14.48 -5.23 -13.28
N GLU A 429 14.23 -6.53 -13.05
CA GLU A 429 13.14 -7.26 -13.70
C GLU A 429 11.79 -6.60 -13.39
N LEU A 430 11.55 -6.20 -12.13
CA LEU A 430 10.35 -5.47 -11.74
C LEU A 430 10.19 -4.16 -12.52
N GLY A 431 11.27 -3.39 -12.66
CA GLY A 431 11.26 -2.15 -13.45
C GLY A 431 10.97 -2.39 -14.92
N GLN A 432 11.63 -3.37 -15.55
CA GLN A 432 11.44 -3.75 -16.95
C GLN A 432 9.99 -4.18 -17.22
N ARG A 433 9.43 -5.05 -16.40
CA ARG A 433 8.03 -5.48 -16.52
C ARG A 433 7.07 -4.30 -16.45
N GLN A 434 7.29 -3.37 -15.52
CA GLN A 434 6.48 -2.17 -15.40
C GLN A 434 6.48 -1.34 -16.68
N VAL A 435 7.67 -1.03 -17.22
CA VAL A 435 7.81 -0.24 -18.45
C VAL A 435 7.12 -0.94 -19.64
N ILE A 436 7.32 -2.25 -19.79
CA ILE A 436 6.70 -3.03 -20.87
C ILE A 436 5.17 -2.95 -20.82
N VAL A 437 4.57 -3.04 -19.63
CA VAL A 437 3.11 -2.96 -19.48
C VAL A 437 2.58 -1.51 -19.50
N GLY A 438 3.46 -0.52 -19.42
CA GLY A 438 3.12 0.90 -19.50
C GLY A 438 2.84 1.54 -18.15
N VAL A 439 3.52 1.09 -17.12
CA VAL A 439 3.57 1.66 -15.78
C VAL A 439 4.94 2.29 -15.58
N GLU A 440 4.98 3.51 -15.05
CA GLU A 440 6.25 4.18 -14.77
C GLU A 440 6.73 3.84 -13.35
N PRO A 441 7.91 3.23 -13.18
CA PRO A 441 8.55 3.11 -11.89
C PRO A 441 8.75 4.51 -11.28
N TYR A 442 8.15 4.76 -10.11
CA TYR A 442 8.14 6.11 -9.57
C TYR A 442 8.94 6.22 -8.28
N MET A 443 8.63 5.40 -7.29
CA MET A 443 9.22 5.55 -5.98
C MET A 443 9.41 4.20 -5.29
N PHE A 444 10.62 3.94 -4.80
CA PHE A 444 10.85 2.98 -3.75
C PHE A 444 10.51 3.62 -2.39
N ILE A 445 9.75 2.92 -1.58
CA ILE A 445 9.36 3.37 -0.26
C ILE A 445 9.85 2.35 0.76
N VAL A 446 10.69 2.80 1.69
CA VAL A 446 11.05 2.02 2.85
C VAL A 446 10.20 2.49 4.01
N ASP A 447 9.56 1.55 4.64
CA ASP A 447 8.74 1.84 5.80
C ASP A 447 9.63 2.35 6.94
N MET A 448 9.17 3.41 7.53
CA MET A 448 9.88 4.18 8.48
C MET A 448 10.15 3.50 9.79
N HIS A 449 9.25 2.79 10.21
CA HIS A 449 9.45 2.02 11.39
C HIS A 449 9.66 0.62 10.94
N PRO A 450 10.81 0.14 11.31
CA PRO A 450 10.95 -1.27 11.46
C PRO A 450 9.88 -1.66 12.45
N SER A 451 8.69 -1.78 11.96
CA SER A 451 7.70 -2.52 12.67
C SER A 451 8.23 -3.91 12.81
N THR A 452 9.54 -3.95 12.86
CA THR A 452 10.21 -5.01 13.15
C THR A 452 10.04 -6.10 12.47
N ASN A 453 10.85 -6.67 12.09
CA ASN A 453 10.44 -7.87 11.60
C ASN A 453 11.31 -8.35 10.49
N ALA A 454 11.09 -9.55 10.10
CA ALA A 454 11.74 -10.20 8.99
C ALA A 454 11.65 -9.41 7.67
N TYR A 455 10.67 -8.52 7.53
CA TYR A 455 10.49 -7.68 6.31
C TYR A 455 11.28 -6.38 6.31
N TYR A 456 11.91 -6.05 7.42
CA TYR A 456 12.66 -4.81 7.53
C TYR A 456 13.93 -4.82 6.68
N VAL A 457 14.23 -3.69 6.05
CA VAL A 457 15.45 -3.49 5.27
C VAL A 457 16.24 -2.33 5.88
N PRO A 458 17.43 -2.60 6.45
CA PRO A 458 18.31 -1.57 6.98
C PRO A 458 18.78 -0.60 5.91
N ILE A 459 19.09 0.63 6.33
CA ILE A 459 19.43 1.72 5.40
C ILE A 459 20.73 1.44 4.62
N GLU A 460 21.73 0.81 5.20
CA GLU A 460 23.02 0.60 4.53
C GLU A 460 22.95 -0.37 3.34
N PRO A 461 22.39 -1.59 3.46
CA PRO A 461 22.16 -2.47 2.31
C PRO A 461 21.28 -1.81 1.26
N LEU A 462 20.27 -1.05 1.69
CA LEU A 462 19.39 -0.34 0.81
C LEU A 462 20.12 0.74 0.00
N MET A 463 20.99 1.53 0.64
CA MET A 463 21.81 2.56 -0.03
C MET A 463 22.78 1.93 -1.02
N GLN A 464 23.33 0.77 -0.68
CA GLN A 464 24.21 0.02 -1.58
C GLN A 464 23.47 -0.39 -2.86
N VAL A 465 22.31 -1.04 -2.72
CA VAL A 465 21.48 -1.46 -3.87
C VAL A 465 21.02 -0.25 -4.67
N TRP A 466 20.55 0.80 -4.00
CA TRP A 466 20.09 2.02 -4.65
C TRP A 466 21.21 2.71 -5.45
N GLY A 467 22.42 2.80 -4.89
CA GLY A 467 23.57 3.33 -5.59
C GLY A 467 23.87 2.53 -6.86
N MET A 468 23.91 1.20 -6.78
CA MET A 468 24.12 0.35 -7.94
C MET A 468 23.05 0.54 -9.01
N LEU A 469 21.78 0.64 -8.64
CA LEU A 469 20.67 0.88 -9.57
C LEU A 469 20.74 2.24 -10.26
N VAL A 470 21.13 3.30 -9.53
CA VAL A 470 21.12 4.67 -10.06
C VAL A 470 22.34 4.97 -10.91
N GLU A 471 23.49 4.43 -10.54
CA GLU A 471 24.79 4.74 -11.17
C GLU A 471 25.22 3.71 -12.21
N SER A 472 24.53 2.59 -12.33
CA SER A 472 24.81 1.61 -13.37
C SER A 472 24.39 2.12 -14.75
N HIS A 473 25.32 2.07 -15.71
CA HIS A 473 25.06 2.41 -17.12
C HIS A 473 24.21 1.34 -17.83
N ASP A 474 24.09 0.15 -17.26
CA ASP A 474 23.38 -0.98 -17.86
C ASP A 474 21.85 -0.87 -17.71
N TYR A 475 21.38 0.08 -16.91
CA TYR A 475 19.94 0.31 -16.70
C TYR A 475 19.50 1.65 -17.30
N PRO A 476 18.87 1.64 -18.48
CA PRO A 476 18.32 2.85 -19.07
C PRO A 476 17.23 3.45 -18.14
N GLY A 477 17.24 4.75 -18.01
CA GLY A 477 16.55 5.52 -16.96
C GLY A 477 15.04 5.31 -16.79
N LEU A 478 14.35 4.67 -17.73
CA LEU A 478 12.91 4.41 -17.65
C LEU A 478 12.55 3.27 -16.69
N GLU A 479 13.45 2.33 -16.45
CA GLU A 479 13.24 1.15 -15.62
C GLU A 479 13.54 1.44 -14.14
N ARG A 480 14.18 2.57 -13.86
CA ARG A 480 14.56 3.00 -12.52
C ARG A 480 13.46 3.83 -11.89
N PRO A 481 13.13 3.61 -10.63
CA PRO A 481 12.32 4.56 -9.86
C PRO A 481 13.03 5.93 -9.79
N ARG A 482 12.23 6.97 -9.77
CA ARG A 482 12.76 8.35 -9.69
C ARG A 482 13.38 8.67 -8.35
N THR A 483 12.88 8.05 -7.29
CA THR A 483 13.33 8.31 -5.92
C THR A 483 13.30 7.05 -5.07
N LEU A 484 14.22 6.98 -4.11
CA LEU A 484 14.14 6.12 -2.95
C LEU A 484 13.80 6.99 -1.74
N SER A 485 12.67 6.71 -1.11
CA SER A 485 12.17 7.47 0.02
C SER A 485 12.13 6.60 1.26
N VAL A 486 12.85 7.01 2.30
CA VAL A 486 12.69 6.45 3.64
C VAL A 486 11.71 7.33 4.40
N LEU A 487 10.68 6.70 4.94
CA LEU A 487 9.65 7.37 5.70
C LEU A 487 10.01 7.33 7.20
N PHE A 488 9.90 8.43 7.91
CA PHE A 488 10.17 8.51 9.35
C PHE A 488 9.32 9.60 10.01
N GLU A 489 9.34 9.69 11.33
CA GLU A 489 8.50 10.64 12.09
C GLU A 489 8.66 12.10 11.65
N GLY A 490 9.82 12.45 11.14
CA GLY A 490 10.11 13.78 10.59
C GLY A 490 9.65 14.01 9.13
N GLY A 491 9.09 12.99 8.46
CA GLY A 491 8.66 13.05 7.04
C GLY A 491 9.38 12.05 6.14
N ASN A 492 9.69 12.46 4.94
CA ASN A 492 10.40 11.63 3.97
C ASN A 492 11.84 12.11 3.82
N ILE A 493 12.79 11.19 3.89
CA ILE A 493 14.15 11.42 3.41
C ILE A 493 14.27 10.76 2.05
N ILE A 494 14.69 11.52 1.05
CA ILE A 494 15.07 10.98 -0.25
C ILE A 494 16.54 10.61 -0.15
N LEU A 495 16.84 9.33 -0.29
CA LEU A 495 18.21 8.84 -0.30
C LEU A 495 18.88 9.14 -1.65
N SER A 496 20.11 9.62 -1.58
CA SER A 496 20.94 9.95 -2.73
C SER A 496 22.41 9.68 -2.41
N GLY A 497 23.30 9.77 -3.37
CA GLY A 497 24.74 9.72 -3.12
C GLY A 497 25.17 10.75 -2.07
N HIS A 498 24.63 11.98 -2.14
CA HIS A 498 24.90 12.99 -1.12
C HIS A 498 24.47 12.54 0.29
N THR A 499 23.31 11.91 0.41
CA THR A 499 22.83 11.38 1.69
C THR A 499 23.80 10.34 2.24
N LEU A 500 24.29 9.42 1.40
CA LEU A 500 25.29 8.42 1.78
C LEU A 500 26.55 9.07 2.35
N PHE A 501 27.17 9.98 1.60
CA PHE A 501 28.46 10.58 1.98
C PHE A 501 28.36 11.55 3.16
N SER A 502 27.23 12.18 3.37
CA SER A 502 27.02 13.14 4.46
C SER A 502 26.49 12.51 5.75
N ALA A 503 25.92 11.32 5.69
CA ALA A 503 25.36 10.65 6.86
C ALA A 503 26.47 10.26 7.87
N ARG A 504 26.11 10.27 9.15
CA ARG A 504 26.93 9.74 10.26
C ARG A 504 26.15 8.65 10.97
N LYS A 505 26.86 7.60 11.34
CA LYS A 505 26.30 6.44 12.06
C LYS A 505 26.78 6.44 13.50
N GLU A 506 25.89 6.04 14.41
CA GLU A 506 26.16 5.77 15.81
C GLU A 506 25.44 4.48 16.20
N VAL A 507 26.15 3.55 16.85
CA VAL A 507 25.60 2.29 17.34
C VAL A 507 25.35 2.42 18.84
N ASP A 508 24.10 2.44 19.22
CA ASP A 508 23.63 2.52 20.61
C ASP A 508 23.23 1.12 21.09
N ARG A 509 24.21 0.36 21.60
CA ARG A 509 24.01 -1.01 22.08
C ARG A 509 23.20 -1.10 23.37
N GLU A 510 23.13 -0.01 24.15
CA GLU A 510 22.35 0.03 25.39
C GLU A 510 20.85 0.05 25.11
N ASN A 511 20.44 0.61 23.97
CA ASN A 511 19.06 0.74 23.57
C ASN A 511 18.72 -0.10 22.32
N ASP A 512 19.55 -1.05 21.92
CA ASP A 512 19.36 -1.94 20.76
C ASP A 512 19.01 -1.21 19.46
N ARG A 513 19.73 -0.11 19.18
CA ARG A 513 19.45 0.70 18.01
C ARG A 513 20.70 1.25 17.33
N VAL A 514 20.52 1.60 16.06
CA VAL A 514 21.49 2.35 15.26
C VAL A 514 20.89 3.70 14.90
N ILE A 515 21.63 4.76 15.07
CA ILE A 515 21.19 6.12 14.79
C ILE A 515 21.98 6.66 13.61
N TYR A 516 21.28 7.13 12.59
CA TYR A 516 21.87 7.83 11.46
C TYR A 516 21.54 9.33 11.56
N ARG A 517 22.56 10.17 11.53
CA ARG A 517 22.40 11.62 11.41
C ARG A 517 22.64 12.02 9.99
N ILE A 518 21.57 12.46 9.32
CA ILE A 518 21.54 12.76 7.88
C ILE A 518 21.31 14.26 7.70
N PRO A 519 22.31 15.00 7.21
CA PRO A 519 22.10 16.39 6.83
C PRO A 519 21.14 16.49 5.64
N ARG A 520 20.17 17.36 5.76
CA ARG A 520 19.21 17.66 4.71
C ARG A 520 19.16 19.15 4.45
N VAL A 521 19.20 19.51 3.18
CA VAL A 521 18.95 20.89 2.75
C VAL A 521 17.45 21.10 2.65
N CYS A 522 16.91 21.99 3.47
CA CYS A 522 15.51 22.38 3.38
C CYS A 522 15.37 23.45 2.31
N ALA A 523 14.60 23.15 1.26
CA ALA A 523 14.31 24.11 0.22
C ALA A 523 13.58 25.32 0.79
N GLN A 524 14.21 26.48 0.73
CA GLN A 524 13.62 27.79 0.97
C GLN A 524 13.65 28.61 -0.32
N THR A 525 12.91 29.67 -0.36
CA THR A 525 12.95 30.60 -1.48
C THR A 525 14.34 31.25 -1.59
N GLY A 526 15.03 30.95 -2.68
CA GLY A 526 16.37 31.43 -2.96
C GLY A 526 17.50 30.53 -2.48
N TRP A 527 18.52 30.43 -3.30
CA TRP A 527 19.67 29.56 -3.04
C TRP A 527 20.44 29.96 -1.78
N GLU A 528 20.57 31.26 -1.52
CA GLU A 528 21.32 31.80 -0.38
C GLU A 528 20.61 31.61 0.97
N SER A 529 19.32 31.30 0.98
CA SER A 529 18.52 31.06 2.18
C SER A 529 18.35 29.59 2.55
N GLN A 530 19.12 28.70 1.94
CA GLN A 530 19.08 27.27 2.25
C GLN A 530 19.59 27.00 3.67
N ILE A 531 18.84 26.24 4.43
CA ILE A 531 19.20 25.81 5.78
C ILE A 531 19.41 24.31 5.75
N ALA A 532 20.57 23.86 6.22
CA ALA A 532 20.80 22.45 6.49
C ALA A 532 20.18 22.08 7.85
N GLU A 533 19.31 21.10 7.85
CA GLU A 533 18.80 20.46 9.07
C GLU A 533 19.41 19.07 9.19
N ILE A 534 19.66 18.63 10.42
CA ILE A 534 20.10 17.26 10.69
C ILE A 534 18.88 16.46 11.09
N PHE A 535 18.63 15.38 10.34
CA PHE A 535 17.62 14.40 10.68
C PHE A 535 18.27 13.24 11.40
N GLU A 536 17.69 12.85 12.51
CA GLU A 536 18.02 11.61 13.17
C GLU A 536 17.02 10.54 12.72
N TYR A 537 17.56 9.48 12.14
CA TYR A 537 16.84 8.27 11.77
C TYR A 537 17.40 7.13 12.57
N ASP A 538 16.58 6.50 13.37
CA ASP A 538 16.97 5.34 14.17
C ASP A 538 16.33 4.04 13.64
N GLU A 539 17.11 2.99 13.68
CA GLU A 539 16.69 1.64 13.28
C GLU A 539 17.13 0.61 14.33
N PRO A 540 16.48 -0.58 14.38
CA PRO A 540 16.91 -1.64 15.28
C PRO A 540 18.34 -2.06 15.00
N LEU A 541 19.05 -2.40 16.06
CA LEU A 541 20.33 -3.06 15.95
C LEU A 541 20.10 -4.50 15.45
N ILE A 542 20.70 -4.85 14.33
CA ILE A 542 20.65 -6.20 13.75
C ILE A 542 22.08 -6.72 13.68
N GLU A 543 22.36 -7.75 14.48
CA GLU A 543 23.69 -8.35 14.55
C GLU A 543 24.14 -8.87 13.18
N GLY A 544 25.36 -8.57 12.80
CA GLY A 544 25.94 -8.93 11.50
C GLY A 544 25.45 -8.11 10.31
N VAL A 545 24.52 -7.16 10.50
CA VAL A 545 23.96 -6.35 9.42
C VAL A 545 24.30 -4.86 9.58
N ASN A 546 23.91 -4.27 10.71
CA ASN A 546 24.14 -2.84 10.96
C ASN A 546 24.81 -2.54 12.31
N ASP A 547 25.26 -3.56 13.03
CA ASP A 547 25.87 -3.46 14.37
C ASP A 547 27.33 -2.99 14.37
N ASP A 548 27.95 -2.91 13.22
CA ASP A 548 29.31 -2.42 13.06
C ASP A 548 29.33 -0.89 12.90
N PRO A 549 29.93 -0.14 13.83
CA PRO A 549 29.95 1.33 13.78
C PRO A 549 30.68 1.90 12.56
N GLU A 550 31.61 1.13 11.97
CA GLU A 550 32.41 1.58 10.83
C GLU A 550 31.86 1.15 9.46
N SER A 551 30.80 0.35 9.42
CA SER A 551 30.27 -0.19 8.16
C SER A 551 29.88 0.91 7.16
N LEU A 552 29.28 2.00 7.61
CA LEU A 552 28.92 3.13 6.77
C LEU A 552 30.16 3.81 6.15
N GLU A 553 31.22 3.99 6.92
CA GLU A 553 32.48 4.58 6.40
C GLU A 553 33.18 3.65 5.41
N ARG A 554 33.14 2.35 5.63
CA ARG A 554 33.64 1.39 4.64
C ARG A 554 32.82 1.40 3.37
N LEU A 555 31.51 1.53 3.47
CA LEU A 555 30.63 1.65 2.30
C LEU A 555 30.95 2.92 1.50
N LYS A 556 31.16 4.06 2.14
CA LYS A 556 31.59 5.32 1.51
C LYS A 556 32.92 5.15 0.78
N THR A 557 33.92 4.59 1.48
CA THR A 557 35.26 4.34 0.91
C THR A 557 35.19 3.44 -0.32
N ARG A 558 34.40 2.37 -0.27
CA ARG A 558 34.20 1.48 -1.40
C ARG A 558 33.58 2.21 -2.60
N TRP A 559 32.56 3.03 -2.37
CA TRP A 559 31.94 3.83 -3.41
C TRP A 559 32.92 4.84 -4.02
N GLU A 560 33.68 5.54 -3.19
CA GLU A 560 34.72 6.44 -3.64
C GLU A 560 35.76 5.73 -4.52
N GLN A 561 36.21 4.56 -4.11
CA GLN A 561 37.14 3.73 -4.90
C GLN A 561 36.55 3.31 -6.25
N ILE A 562 35.27 2.93 -6.30
CA ILE A 562 34.58 2.60 -7.55
C ILE A 562 34.54 3.81 -8.48
N LEU A 563 34.14 4.97 -7.97
CA LEU A 563 34.10 6.21 -8.74
C LEU A 563 35.48 6.63 -9.24
N LEU A 564 36.51 6.59 -8.41
CA LEU A 564 37.89 6.93 -8.78
C LEU A 564 38.48 5.93 -9.78
N SER A 565 38.19 4.63 -9.65
CA SER A 565 38.66 3.63 -10.59
C SER A 565 38.11 3.81 -11.99
N SER A 566 36.90 4.36 -12.11
CA SER A 566 36.29 4.67 -13.40
C SER A 566 36.97 5.87 -14.09
N LEU A 567 37.40 6.87 -13.31
CA LEU A 567 38.18 8.01 -13.85
C LEU A 567 39.55 7.56 -14.38
N ASN A 568 40.24 6.70 -13.65
CA ASN A 568 41.57 6.21 -14.04
C ASN A 568 41.56 5.27 -15.26
N ARG A 569 40.41 4.67 -15.61
CA ARG A 569 40.27 3.83 -16.82
C ARG A 569 40.11 4.65 -18.13
N HIS A 570 39.72 5.90 -18.00
CA HIS A 570 39.61 6.80 -19.18
C HIS A 570 40.92 7.46 -19.56
N ASP A 571 41.94 7.42 -18.70
CA ASP A 571 43.26 7.98 -18.94
C ASP A 571 44.26 6.92 -19.48
N SER A 572 43.84 5.67 -19.67
CA SER A 572 44.60 4.57 -20.25
C SER A 572 43.98 4.09 -21.57
#